data_2a20225e3b0265022813e8bf81b48940
#
_entry.id   2a20225e3b0265022813e8bf81b48940
#
_cell.length_a   1.000
_cell.length_b   1.000
_cell.length_c   1.000
_cell.angle_alpha   90.00
_cell.angle_beta   90.00
_cell.angle_gamma   90.00
#
_symmetry.space_group_name_H-M   'P 1'
#
loop_
_entity.id
_entity.type
_entity.pdbx_description
1 polymer ?
#
loop_
_entity_poly.entity_id
_entity_poly.type
_entity_poly.pdbx_seq_one_letter_code
_entity_poly.pdbx_strand_id
1 'polypeptide(L)'
;MAAGNADFDQILSTTLRNYVPKLADNVFTARPLFYALTNGQTIRRINGGAKIVVPIIYGTNSTAGSYAGDDTIAITAQTGITAAEYDWKQYAASVTITGIEEAKNNGEAAIIDLLEGKIMQAEQTIIQNFNTMFWANGTGNSSKDMNGMSNLIDDSGTVGGIDASDADNDWWRSSLTDVSGA
;
A
#
# COMPACT_ATOMS: atom_id res chain seq x y z
N MET A 1 14.06 -0.75 19.29
CA MET A 1 13.23 -1.83 19.88
C MET A 1 13.53 -1.85 21.38
N ALA A 2 12.52 -1.62 22.21
CA ALA A 2 12.68 -1.90 23.62
C ALA A 2 12.91 -3.42 23.76
N ALA A 3 14.03 -3.81 24.36
CA ALA A 3 14.28 -5.20 24.68
C ALA A 3 13.21 -5.61 25.70
N GLY A 4 12.37 -6.57 25.33
CA GLY A 4 11.51 -7.23 26.30
C GLY A 4 12.37 -7.88 27.39
N ASN A 5 11.76 -8.23 28.50
CA ASN A 5 12.48 -8.92 29.58
C ASN A 5 13.07 -10.22 29.00
N ALA A 6 14.41 -10.34 29.06
CA ALA A 6 15.15 -11.45 28.46
C ALA A 6 14.78 -12.83 29.02
N ASP A 7 14.13 -12.86 30.18
CA ASP A 7 13.71 -14.09 30.88
C ASP A 7 12.31 -14.55 30.46
N PHE A 8 11.62 -13.79 29.56
CA PHE A 8 10.29 -14.10 29.06
C PHE A 8 10.33 -14.46 27.60
N ASP A 9 10.22 -15.72 27.26
CA ASP A 9 9.90 -16.15 25.92
C ASP A 9 8.37 -16.14 25.68
N GLN A 10 7.95 -16.28 24.44
CA GLN A 10 6.52 -16.27 24.06
C GLN A 10 5.71 -17.33 24.80
N ILE A 11 6.28 -18.50 25.03
CA ILE A 11 5.62 -19.62 25.70
C ILE A 11 5.41 -19.29 27.16
N LEU A 12 6.45 -18.77 27.81
CA LEU A 12 6.38 -18.41 29.22
C LEU A 12 5.33 -17.34 29.46
N SER A 13 5.22 -16.34 28.58
CA SER A 13 4.23 -15.27 28.70
C SER A 13 2.80 -15.75 28.47
N THR A 14 2.59 -16.79 27.68
CA THR A 14 1.25 -17.33 27.37
C THR A 14 0.78 -18.41 28.36
N THR A 15 1.70 -19.00 29.13
CA THR A 15 1.41 -20.08 30.09
C THR A 15 1.59 -19.67 31.52
N LEU A 16 1.84 -18.44 31.84
CA LEU A 16 2.04 -17.94 33.21
C LEU A 16 0.79 -17.98 34.07
N ARG A 17 0.97 -18.35 35.33
CA ARG A 17 -0.09 -18.68 36.29
C ARG A 17 -1.02 -17.54 36.68
N ASN A 18 -0.72 -16.31 36.47
CA ASN A 18 -1.52 -15.14 36.90
C ASN A 18 -1.62 -14.10 35.79
N TYR A 19 -1.74 -14.54 34.57
CA TYR A 19 -1.80 -13.63 33.45
C TYR A 19 -3.24 -13.22 33.14
N VAL A 20 -3.40 -12.00 32.65
CA VAL A 20 -4.69 -11.55 32.12
C VAL A 20 -5.01 -12.41 30.90
N PRO A 21 -6.14 -13.10 30.83
CA PRO A 21 -6.45 -14.02 29.74
C PRO A 21 -6.80 -13.30 28.44
N LYS A 22 -6.11 -12.21 28.15
CA LYS A 22 -6.28 -11.41 26.96
C LYS A 22 -4.96 -10.76 26.58
N LEU A 23 -4.57 -10.94 25.35
CA LEU A 23 -3.39 -10.27 24.80
C LEU A 23 -3.63 -8.75 24.77
N ALA A 24 -2.74 -7.97 25.40
CA ALA A 24 -2.79 -6.52 25.30
C ALA A 24 -2.02 -6.06 24.05
N ASP A 25 -2.70 -5.37 23.14
CA ASP A 25 -2.07 -4.77 21.98
C ASP A 25 -1.47 -3.40 22.36
N ASN A 26 -0.16 -3.40 22.62
CA ASN A 26 0.60 -2.19 22.91
C ASN A 26 1.49 -1.72 21.73
N VAL A 27 1.50 -2.47 20.65
CA VAL A 27 2.43 -2.27 19.53
C VAL A 27 1.78 -1.48 18.41
N PHE A 28 0.47 -1.63 18.23
CA PHE A 28 -0.25 -1.13 17.09
C PHE A 28 -1.09 0.10 17.44
N THR A 29 -0.81 1.20 16.77
CA THR A 29 -1.59 2.44 16.90
C THR A 29 -2.75 2.46 15.93
N ALA A 30 -3.78 3.24 16.25
CA ALA A 30 -4.91 3.46 15.35
C ALA A 30 -4.44 4.00 13.98
N ARG A 31 -5.00 3.47 12.89
CA ARG A 31 -4.64 3.82 11.50
C ARG A 31 -5.86 4.33 10.75
N PRO A 32 -6.24 5.60 11.00
CA PRO A 32 -7.50 6.15 10.48
C PRO A 32 -7.53 6.18 8.96
N LEU A 33 -6.39 6.41 8.30
CA LEU A 33 -6.34 6.47 6.84
C LEU A 33 -6.56 5.10 6.20
N PHE A 34 -5.88 4.06 6.69
CA PHE A 34 -6.07 2.71 6.17
C PHE A 34 -7.52 2.24 6.36
N TYR A 35 -8.10 2.54 7.53
CA TYR A 35 -9.50 2.26 7.82
C TYR A 35 -10.45 3.03 6.89
N ALA A 36 -10.20 4.31 6.65
CA ALA A 36 -11.00 5.13 5.75
C ALA A 36 -10.95 4.62 4.30
N LEU A 37 -9.78 4.20 3.81
CA LEU A 37 -9.61 3.64 2.48
C LEU A 37 -10.33 2.30 2.32
N THR A 38 -10.21 1.41 3.31
CA THR A 38 -10.86 0.08 3.25
C THR A 38 -12.37 0.16 3.36
N ASN A 39 -12.90 1.06 4.17
CA ASN A 39 -14.35 1.21 4.36
C ASN A 39 -15.00 2.21 3.38
N GLY A 40 -14.23 3.11 2.77
CA GLY A 40 -14.71 4.16 1.88
C GLY A 40 -15.02 3.72 0.45
N GLN A 41 -15.04 2.41 0.14
CA GLN A 41 -15.22 1.88 -1.23
C GLN A 41 -14.20 2.41 -2.26
N THR A 42 -13.08 2.94 -1.80
CA THR A 42 -12.00 3.46 -2.65
C THR A 42 -11.13 2.34 -3.23
N ILE A 43 -11.20 1.14 -2.65
CA ILE A 43 -10.44 -0.02 -3.12
C ILE A 43 -11.18 -0.69 -4.27
N ARG A 44 -10.56 -0.66 -5.45
CA ARG A 44 -11.03 -1.39 -6.63
C ARG A 44 -10.40 -2.77 -6.69
N ARG A 45 -11.22 -3.81 -6.76
CA ARG A 45 -10.76 -5.18 -7.01
C ARG A 45 -10.60 -5.38 -8.52
N ILE A 46 -9.44 -5.87 -8.93
CA ILE A 46 -9.09 -6.16 -10.32
C ILE A 46 -8.84 -7.66 -10.45
N ASN A 47 -9.44 -8.29 -11.44
CA ASN A 47 -9.32 -9.72 -11.68
C ASN A 47 -8.40 -9.97 -12.89
N GLY A 48 -7.17 -10.39 -12.61
CA GLY A 48 -6.21 -10.83 -13.64
C GLY A 48 -5.61 -9.70 -14.48
N GLY A 49 -4.85 -10.09 -15.50
CA GLY A 49 -4.10 -9.22 -16.38
C GLY A 49 -2.59 -9.27 -16.09
N ALA A 50 -1.77 -9.08 -17.10
CA ALA A 50 -0.31 -9.05 -16.96
C ALA A 50 0.14 -7.84 -16.15
N LYS A 51 -0.52 -6.70 -16.33
CA LYS A 51 -0.30 -5.45 -15.62
C LYS A 51 -1.64 -4.81 -15.25
N ILE A 52 -1.62 -3.87 -14.34
CA ILE A 52 -2.76 -2.99 -14.03
C ILE A 52 -2.64 -1.79 -14.95
N VAL A 53 -3.57 -1.66 -15.88
CA VAL A 53 -3.57 -0.59 -16.89
C VAL A 53 -4.69 0.41 -16.58
N VAL A 54 -4.33 1.68 -16.46
CA VAL A 54 -5.26 2.79 -16.21
C VAL A 54 -5.22 3.72 -17.41
N PRO A 55 -6.25 3.71 -18.28
CA PRO A 55 -6.32 4.60 -19.44
C PRO A 55 -6.48 6.06 -19.00
N ILE A 56 -5.76 6.96 -19.66
CA ILE A 56 -5.71 8.39 -19.36
C ILE A 56 -5.93 9.19 -20.64
N ILE A 57 -6.77 10.20 -20.57
CA ILE A 57 -6.92 11.22 -21.62
C ILE A 57 -6.11 12.44 -21.17
N TYR A 58 -5.09 12.81 -21.92
CA TYR A 58 -4.20 13.91 -21.60
C TYR A 58 -4.25 15.06 -22.61
N GLY A 59 -4.69 14.79 -23.83
CA GLY A 59 -4.71 15.77 -24.90
C GLY A 59 -6.12 16.24 -25.25
N THR A 60 -6.22 17.47 -25.75
CA THR A 60 -7.43 18.02 -26.33
C THR A 60 -7.43 17.81 -27.85
N ASN A 61 -8.61 17.76 -28.44
CA ASN A 61 -8.72 17.68 -29.88
C ASN A 61 -8.49 19.07 -30.52
N SER A 62 -7.37 19.24 -31.23
CA SER A 62 -6.98 20.50 -31.85
C SER A 62 -7.82 20.87 -33.10
N THR A 63 -8.63 19.95 -33.61
CA THR A 63 -9.51 20.20 -34.76
C THR A 63 -10.86 20.77 -34.34
N ALA A 64 -11.13 20.86 -33.03
CA ALA A 64 -12.38 21.45 -32.55
C ALA A 64 -12.34 22.97 -32.68
N GLY A 65 -13.28 23.55 -33.37
CA GLY A 65 -13.38 24.99 -33.58
C GLY A 65 -14.72 25.39 -34.19
N SER A 66 -15.03 26.70 -34.15
CA SER A 66 -16.16 27.27 -34.84
C SER A 66 -15.83 27.44 -36.31
N TYR A 67 -16.77 27.22 -37.19
CA TYR A 67 -16.59 27.37 -38.63
C TYR A 67 -17.76 28.14 -39.29
N ALA A 68 -17.48 28.82 -40.37
CA ALA A 68 -18.48 29.43 -41.27
C ALA A 68 -18.78 28.44 -42.40
N GLY A 69 -19.86 28.65 -43.14
CA GLY A 69 -20.39 27.66 -44.08
C GLY A 69 -19.47 27.21 -45.22
N ASP A 70 -18.41 27.96 -45.53
CA ASP A 70 -17.43 27.69 -46.60
C ASP A 70 -16.01 27.41 -46.05
N ASP A 71 -15.84 27.32 -44.73
CA ASP A 71 -14.55 27.01 -44.12
C ASP A 71 -14.19 25.53 -44.29
N THR A 72 -12.90 25.26 -44.45
CA THR A 72 -12.37 23.90 -44.46
C THR A 72 -12.19 23.37 -43.06
N ILE A 73 -12.89 22.29 -42.70
CA ILE A 73 -12.74 21.61 -41.42
C ILE A 73 -11.48 20.75 -41.42
N ALA A 74 -10.62 20.92 -40.44
CA ALA A 74 -9.44 20.07 -40.26
C ALA A 74 -9.85 18.66 -39.85
N ILE A 75 -9.35 17.64 -40.57
CA ILE A 75 -9.62 16.21 -40.31
C ILE A 75 -8.35 15.44 -39.95
N THR A 76 -7.45 16.07 -39.22
CA THR A 76 -6.17 15.48 -38.83
C THR A 76 -6.37 14.48 -37.68
N ALA A 77 -5.69 13.33 -37.73
CA ALA A 77 -5.69 12.36 -36.63
C ALA A 77 -5.12 12.99 -35.35
N GLN A 78 -5.77 12.73 -34.26
CA GLN A 78 -5.40 13.26 -32.94
C GLN A 78 -4.84 12.17 -32.03
N THR A 79 -3.82 12.51 -31.27
CA THR A 79 -3.26 11.67 -30.19
C THR A 79 -3.52 12.37 -28.87
N GLY A 80 -4.23 11.75 -27.98
CA GLY A 80 -4.60 12.39 -26.70
C GLY A 80 -4.97 11.36 -25.64
N ILE A 81 -4.72 10.07 -25.93
CA ILE A 81 -5.03 8.97 -25.02
C ILE A 81 -3.76 8.15 -24.82
N THR A 82 -3.46 7.88 -23.58
CA THR A 82 -2.38 7.00 -23.13
C THR A 82 -2.84 6.11 -21.99
N ALA A 83 -1.95 5.34 -21.39
CA ALA A 83 -2.28 4.54 -20.22
C ALA A 83 -1.10 4.52 -19.23
N ALA A 84 -1.40 4.61 -17.96
CA ALA A 84 -0.46 4.30 -16.91
C ALA A 84 -0.49 2.79 -16.61
N GLU A 85 0.67 2.18 -16.48
CA GLU A 85 0.83 0.74 -16.25
C GLU A 85 1.50 0.50 -14.90
N TYR A 86 0.92 -0.40 -14.11
CA TYR A 86 1.47 -0.77 -12.79
C TYR A 86 1.67 -2.28 -12.72
N ASP A 87 2.78 -2.69 -12.12
CA ASP A 87 3.08 -4.10 -11.88
C ASP A 87 2.38 -4.62 -10.62
N TRP A 88 2.02 -5.89 -10.65
CA TRP A 88 1.47 -6.58 -9.49
C TRP A 88 2.53 -6.72 -8.39
N LYS A 89 2.13 -6.44 -7.16
CA LYS A 89 2.95 -6.64 -5.97
C LYS A 89 2.31 -7.70 -5.07
N GLN A 90 3.12 -8.49 -4.39
CA GLN A 90 2.66 -9.56 -3.50
C GLN A 90 3.18 -9.28 -2.09
N TYR A 91 2.34 -9.57 -1.12
CA TYR A 91 2.69 -9.45 0.29
C TYR A 91 2.22 -10.68 1.05
N ALA A 92 3.07 -11.20 1.94
CA ALA A 92 2.75 -12.37 2.76
C ALA A 92 3.34 -12.21 4.16
N ALA A 93 2.65 -12.77 5.15
CA ALA A 93 3.18 -13.00 6.49
C ALA A 93 3.02 -14.49 6.80
N SER A 94 4.06 -15.11 7.36
CA SER A 94 4.04 -16.50 7.77
C SER A 94 3.82 -16.59 9.27
N VAL A 95 3.02 -17.56 9.69
CA VAL A 95 2.83 -17.94 11.10
C VAL A 95 3.40 -19.34 11.28
N THR A 96 4.34 -19.47 12.21
CA THR A 96 4.96 -20.76 12.53
C THR A 96 4.87 -21.04 14.03
N ILE A 97 4.54 -22.28 14.36
CA ILE A 97 4.57 -22.79 15.74
C ILE A 97 5.45 -24.03 15.74
N THR A 98 6.38 -24.11 16.68
CA THR A 98 7.21 -25.30 16.84
C THR A 98 6.46 -26.34 17.67
N GLY A 99 6.75 -27.64 17.45
CA GLY A 99 6.11 -28.70 18.23
C GLY A 99 6.38 -28.62 19.72
N ILE A 100 7.50 -28.01 20.13
CA ILE A 100 7.80 -27.76 21.55
C ILE A 100 6.91 -26.65 22.12
N GLU A 101 6.66 -25.59 21.35
CA GLU A 101 5.74 -24.52 21.75
C GLU A 101 4.31 -25.05 21.93
N GLU A 102 3.85 -25.85 20.97
CA GLU A 102 2.55 -26.50 21.02
C GLU A 102 2.42 -27.44 22.24
N ALA A 103 3.43 -28.28 22.49
CA ALA A 103 3.43 -29.19 23.61
C ALA A 103 3.42 -28.49 24.97
N LYS A 104 4.13 -27.36 25.12
CA LYS A 104 4.18 -26.57 26.36
C LYS A 104 2.92 -25.75 26.59
N ASN A 105 2.26 -25.29 25.54
CA ASN A 105 1.03 -24.50 25.62
C ASN A 105 -0.22 -25.39 25.43
N ASN A 106 -0.26 -26.53 26.11
CA ASN A 106 -1.36 -27.48 26.02
C ASN A 106 -1.94 -27.77 27.40
N GLY A 107 -3.23 -28.13 27.44
CA GLY A 107 -3.94 -28.54 28.66
C GLY A 107 -4.35 -27.38 29.57
N GLU A 108 -4.51 -27.66 30.86
CA GLU A 108 -4.95 -26.70 31.88
C GLU A 108 -3.95 -25.56 32.13
N ALA A 109 -2.70 -25.68 31.66
CA ALA A 109 -1.69 -24.66 31.79
C ALA A 109 -1.77 -23.58 30.69
N ALA A 110 -2.50 -23.82 29.60
CA ALA A 110 -2.70 -22.86 28.53
C ALA A 110 -3.67 -21.76 28.98
N ILE A 111 -3.21 -20.53 28.98
CA ILE A 111 -4.04 -19.36 29.35
C ILE A 111 -4.68 -18.74 28.12
N ILE A 112 -3.99 -18.74 27.00
CA ILE A 112 -4.49 -18.25 25.71
C ILE A 112 -4.13 -19.24 24.59
N ASP A 113 -4.92 -19.22 23.54
CA ASP A 113 -4.59 -19.95 22.33
C ASP A 113 -3.39 -19.28 21.64
N LEU A 114 -2.24 -19.95 21.65
CA LEU A 114 -1.00 -19.44 21.07
C LEU A 114 -1.13 -19.26 19.56
N LEU A 115 -1.87 -20.14 18.88
CA LEU A 115 -2.09 -20.04 17.45
C LEU A 115 -2.92 -18.80 17.11
N GLU A 116 -4.01 -18.59 17.84
CA GLU A 116 -4.87 -17.40 17.67
C GLU A 116 -4.07 -16.11 17.91
N GLY A 117 -3.26 -16.08 18.97
CA GLY A 117 -2.40 -14.95 19.28
C GLY A 117 -1.38 -14.64 18.18
N LYS A 118 -0.74 -15.66 17.61
CA LYS A 118 0.21 -15.51 16.50
C LYS A 118 -0.46 -15.08 15.18
N ILE A 119 -1.67 -15.57 14.91
CA ILE A 119 -2.46 -15.15 13.75
C ILE A 119 -2.84 -13.66 13.89
N MET A 120 -3.36 -13.26 15.05
CA MET A 120 -3.69 -11.88 15.34
C MET A 120 -2.47 -10.96 15.19
N GLN A 121 -1.31 -11.36 15.70
CA GLN A 121 -0.07 -10.63 15.52
C GLN A 121 0.30 -10.46 14.04
N ALA A 122 0.18 -11.53 13.24
CA ALA A 122 0.47 -11.48 11.82
C ALA A 122 -0.50 -10.55 11.06
N GLU A 123 -1.79 -10.60 11.35
CA GLU A 123 -2.79 -9.71 10.77
C GLU A 123 -2.50 -8.25 11.09
N GLN A 124 -2.25 -7.93 12.36
CA GLN A 124 -1.91 -6.57 12.78
C GLN A 124 -0.62 -6.09 12.11
N THR A 125 0.38 -6.95 12.00
CA THR A 125 1.64 -6.63 11.32
C THR A 125 1.42 -6.33 9.83
N ILE A 126 0.59 -7.10 9.14
CA ILE A 126 0.23 -6.84 7.74
C ILE A 126 -0.41 -5.46 7.61
N ILE A 127 -1.39 -5.15 8.43
CA ILE A 127 -2.08 -3.85 8.43
C ILE A 127 -1.09 -2.70 8.68
N GLN A 128 -0.17 -2.87 9.63
CA GLN A 128 0.86 -1.87 9.93
C GLN A 128 1.79 -1.64 8.75
N ASN A 129 2.24 -2.71 8.12
CA ASN A 129 3.15 -2.63 6.99
C ASN A 129 2.46 -2.01 5.77
N PHE A 130 1.21 -2.34 5.50
CA PHE A 130 0.44 -1.65 4.45
C PHE A 130 0.29 -0.15 4.72
N ASN A 131 0.00 0.24 5.96
CA ASN A 131 -0.06 1.65 6.31
C ASN A 131 1.30 2.36 6.11
N THR A 132 2.40 1.71 6.44
CA THR A 132 3.75 2.26 6.21
C THR A 132 4.08 2.35 4.72
N MET A 133 3.82 1.29 3.95
CA MET A 133 4.06 1.26 2.51
C MET A 133 3.19 2.26 1.76
N PHE A 134 1.99 2.56 2.27
CA PHE A 134 1.11 3.55 1.67
C PHE A 134 1.75 4.95 1.59
N TRP A 135 2.59 5.30 2.56
CA TRP A 135 3.31 6.57 2.59
C TRP A 135 4.69 6.51 1.94
N ALA A 136 5.20 5.32 1.65
CA ALA A 136 6.52 5.10 1.09
C ALA A 136 6.56 5.34 -0.43
N ASN A 137 7.78 5.29 -0.98
CA ASN A 137 8.03 5.46 -2.42
C ASN A 137 8.09 4.15 -3.22
N GLY A 138 7.85 2.99 -2.60
CA GLY A 138 7.89 1.68 -3.25
C GLY A 138 9.28 1.08 -3.51
N THR A 139 10.36 1.76 -3.10
CA THR A 139 11.74 1.25 -3.29
C THR A 139 12.19 0.26 -2.22
N GLY A 140 11.41 0.11 -1.14
CA GLY A 140 11.69 -0.81 -0.06
C GLY A 140 11.75 -2.27 -0.51
N ASN A 141 12.43 -3.10 0.27
CA ASN A 141 12.59 -4.53 0.02
C ASN A 141 13.05 -4.86 -1.41
N SER A 142 14.04 -4.14 -1.91
CA SER A 142 14.56 -4.25 -3.29
C SER A 142 13.48 -3.99 -4.35
N SER A 143 12.71 -2.93 -4.18
CA SER A 143 11.61 -2.49 -5.06
C SER A 143 10.44 -3.49 -5.18
N LYS A 144 10.27 -4.36 -4.17
CA LYS A 144 9.15 -5.29 -4.09
C LYS A 144 7.94 -4.69 -3.37
N ASP A 145 8.13 -3.61 -2.60
CA ASP A 145 7.05 -2.92 -1.92
C ASP A 145 6.10 -2.25 -2.92
N MET A 146 4.86 -2.00 -2.49
CA MET A 146 3.90 -1.29 -3.33
C MET A 146 4.29 0.19 -3.46
N ASN A 147 3.94 0.79 -4.60
CA ASN A 147 4.10 2.22 -4.80
C ASN A 147 3.09 2.96 -3.91
N GLY A 148 3.61 3.76 -2.99
CA GLY A 148 2.79 4.56 -2.08
C GLY A 148 2.68 6.01 -2.54
N MET A 149 2.12 6.84 -1.66
CA MET A 149 1.84 8.25 -1.94
C MET A 149 3.10 9.05 -2.29
N SER A 150 4.23 8.75 -1.66
CA SER A 150 5.49 9.44 -1.94
C SER A 150 6.01 9.19 -3.36
N ASN A 151 5.63 8.08 -4.00
CA ASN A 151 5.95 7.83 -5.40
C ASN A 151 4.91 8.43 -6.34
N LEU A 152 3.63 8.40 -5.95
CA LEU A 152 2.53 8.89 -6.79
C LEU A 152 2.45 10.42 -6.85
N ILE A 153 2.90 11.10 -5.78
CA ILE A 153 2.97 12.55 -5.68
C ILE A 153 4.42 12.96 -5.85
N ASP A 154 4.90 12.96 -7.09
CA ASP A 154 6.26 13.33 -7.46
C ASP A 154 6.18 14.27 -8.68
N ASP A 155 7.10 15.21 -8.77
CA ASP A 155 7.19 16.15 -9.90
C ASP A 155 8.24 15.74 -10.93
N SER A 156 9.04 14.74 -10.66
CA SER A 156 10.21 14.35 -11.45
C SER A 156 10.39 12.84 -11.65
N GLY A 157 9.61 12.01 -10.96
CA GLY A 157 9.74 10.56 -11.01
C GLY A 157 8.96 9.91 -12.15
N THR A 158 9.23 8.63 -12.39
CA THR A 158 8.46 7.81 -13.33
C THR A 158 7.33 7.09 -12.58
N VAL A 159 6.11 7.40 -12.93
CA VAL A 159 4.90 6.82 -12.32
C VAL A 159 4.04 6.18 -13.41
N GLY A 160 3.68 4.92 -13.21
CA GLY A 160 2.87 4.19 -14.20
C GLY A 160 3.53 4.06 -15.58
N GLY A 161 4.87 4.08 -15.65
CA GLY A 161 5.64 4.04 -16.89
C GLY A 161 5.74 5.39 -17.62
N ILE A 162 5.20 6.46 -17.04
CA ILE A 162 5.25 7.83 -17.59
C ILE A 162 6.23 8.65 -16.76
N ASP A 163 7.23 9.21 -17.41
CA ASP A 163 8.27 10.04 -16.78
C ASP A 163 7.77 11.48 -16.64
N ALA A 164 7.57 11.94 -15.41
CA ALA A 164 7.10 13.29 -15.08
C ALA A 164 8.19 14.36 -15.31
N SER A 165 9.46 13.99 -15.43
CA SER A 165 10.56 14.91 -15.73
C SER A 165 10.62 15.30 -17.21
N ASP A 166 9.99 14.53 -18.10
CA ASP A 166 9.92 14.82 -19.52
C ASP A 166 8.97 16.02 -19.78
N ALA A 167 9.44 16.96 -20.58
CA ALA A 167 8.67 18.16 -20.94
C ALA A 167 7.35 17.85 -21.67
N ASP A 168 7.32 16.75 -22.42
CA ASP A 168 6.11 16.31 -23.14
C ASP A 168 5.05 15.71 -22.19
N ASN A 169 5.44 15.39 -20.94
CA ASN A 169 4.58 14.82 -19.92
C ASN A 169 4.22 15.80 -18.79
N ASP A 170 4.30 17.10 -19.05
CA ASP A 170 4.00 18.14 -18.03
C ASP A 170 2.60 17.99 -17.41
N TRP A 171 1.66 17.46 -18.17
CA TRP A 171 0.30 17.13 -17.74
C TRP A 171 0.24 16.00 -16.68
N TRP A 172 1.31 15.19 -16.54
CA TRP A 172 1.42 14.10 -15.56
C TRP A 172 2.14 14.51 -14.27
N ARG A 173 2.78 15.67 -14.29
CA ARG A 173 3.56 16.18 -13.17
C ARG A 173 2.67 16.64 -12.01
N SER A 174 3.00 16.20 -10.80
CA SER A 174 2.38 16.72 -9.58
C SER A 174 2.90 18.13 -9.28
N SER A 175 2.01 19.05 -8.89
CA SER A 175 2.42 20.38 -8.42
C SER A 175 2.85 20.27 -6.96
N LEU A 176 4.15 20.34 -6.72
CA LEU A 176 4.72 20.40 -5.37
C LEU A 176 5.01 21.85 -5.01
N THR A 177 4.49 22.31 -3.88
CA THR A 177 4.82 23.63 -3.32
C THR A 177 5.68 23.40 -2.09
N ASP A 178 6.93 23.85 -2.16
CA ASP A 178 7.80 23.84 -1.00
C ASP A 178 7.42 25.01 -0.07
N VAL A 179 6.95 24.67 1.14
CA VAL A 179 6.61 25.64 2.20
C VAL A 179 7.77 25.86 3.17
N SER A 180 8.96 25.34 2.88
CA SER A 180 10.14 25.48 3.75
C SER A 180 10.74 26.89 3.77
N GLY A 181 10.17 27.84 3.01
CA GLY A 181 10.64 29.23 2.89
C GLY A 181 9.71 30.30 3.48
N ALA A 182 8.72 29.94 4.30
CA ALA A 182 7.83 30.92 4.96
C ALA A 182 8.22 31.14 6.42
#